data_25e4b0665b6328624605385dbf2b9939
#
_entry.id   25e4b0665b6328624605385dbf2b9939
#
_cell.length_a   1.000
_cell.length_b   1.000
_cell.length_c   1.000
_cell.angle_alpha   90.00
_cell.angle_beta   90.00
_cell.angle_gamma   90.00
#
_symmetry.space_group_name_H-M   'P 1'
#
loop_
_entity.id
_entity.type
_entity.pdbx_description
1 polymer ?
#
loop_
_entity_poly.entity_id
_entity_poly.type
_entity_poly.pdbx_seq_one_letter_code
_entity_poly.pdbx_strand_id
1 'polypeptide(L)'
;MSMAALHEVVLDQVATPPALQSGGMVRLLTCGSVDDGKSTLIGRLLWDSAAVTEDQRDAILQASHSRAVNGEQIDFSLLLDGLQAEREQGITIDIAWRYFETPKRRFIIIDAPGHEQYTRNMATGASHADIAILLIDARHGVKRQTRRHAAICDLMGIKKVVLAVNKMDLIGWSEPAYRAIETEFARLAQGFGFTEITAIPVAALTGDNVARRSACMAWYDGPTLFDYLEAVEPRVEPADAPFRLPVQLVLRADGDFRGYAGTVASGTIRPGDRIVDARSGLGAVVRRIATMDGARAFATKGDAVALQLDTELDISRGAVLSEVSRRPINADVLEARLVWLAETPFDPELGYLLRTATDLTPVTSMSVQALVDFETLASTPAHACAVNDIADCRILLGRATSLDLFRDLPATGNFILVSAIDGATVAGGVITWAQSGAPAVGENVLVLDRALLARGLCADLGDSPADTAEFHRRAQEAAILLRSAGVPVLVEI
;
A
#
# COMPACT_ATOMS: atom_id res chain seq x y z
N MET A 1 -49.19 -1.32 -15.81
CA MET A 1 -48.22 -2.28 -15.21
C MET A 1 -47.51 -1.57 -14.05
N SER A 2 -47.61 -2.08 -12.85
CA SER A 2 -47.10 -1.48 -11.63
C SER A 2 -45.55 -1.61 -11.60
N MET A 3 -44.86 -0.61 -11.04
CA MET A 3 -43.40 -0.62 -10.80
C MET A 3 -42.92 -1.86 -10.01
N ALA A 4 -43.80 -2.51 -9.26
CA ALA A 4 -43.49 -3.76 -8.55
C ALA A 4 -43.28 -4.96 -9.53
N ALA A 5 -44.00 -5.00 -10.65
CA ALA A 5 -43.89 -6.08 -11.63
C ALA A 5 -42.59 -5.99 -12.51
N LEU A 6 -41.98 -4.80 -12.58
CA LEU A 6 -40.68 -4.63 -13.26
C LEU A 6 -39.49 -5.02 -12.36
N HIS A 7 -39.69 -5.01 -11.05
CA HIS A 7 -38.64 -5.41 -10.09
C HIS A 7 -38.48 -6.94 -9.97
N GLU A 8 -39.59 -7.68 -10.15
CA GLU A 8 -39.55 -9.15 -10.12
C GLU A 8 -38.95 -9.79 -11.40
N VAL A 9 -39.09 -9.12 -12.55
CA VAL A 9 -38.59 -9.66 -13.82
C VAL A 9 -37.06 -9.46 -13.99
N VAL A 10 -36.45 -8.51 -13.27
CA VAL A 10 -35.01 -8.25 -13.34
C VAL A 10 -34.21 -9.14 -12.38
N LEU A 11 -34.82 -9.70 -11.33
CA LEU A 11 -34.14 -10.56 -10.36
C LEU A 11 -34.06 -12.04 -10.75
N ASP A 12 -34.82 -12.48 -11.74
CA ASP A 12 -34.91 -13.91 -12.12
C ASP A 12 -33.92 -14.32 -13.23
N GLN A 13 -33.02 -13.41 -13.69
CA GLN A 13 -32.01 -13.72 -14.71
C GLN A 13 -30.57 -13.48 -14.27
N VAL A 14 -30.32 -13.21 -13.00
CA VAL A 14 -28.97 -13.30 -12.48
C VAL A 14 -28.73 -14.76 -12.10
N ALA A 15 -28.25 -15.55 -13.07
CA ALA A 15 -27.75 -16.90 -12.77
C ALA A 15 -26.76 -16.76 -11.61
N THR A 16 -27.07 -17.39 -10.48
CA THR A 16 -26.13 -17.51 -9.35
C THR A 16 -24.87 -18.15 -9.90
N PRO A 17 -23.73 -17.47 -9.91
CA PRO A 17 -22.51 -18.07 -10.41
C PRO A 17 -22.23 -19.32 -9.59
N PRO A 18 -21.73 -20.41 -10.22
CA PRO A 18 -21.44 -21.64 -9.52
C PRO A 18 -20.56 -21.33 -8.32
N ALA A 19 -20.87 -21.93 -7.17
CA ALA A 19 -20.13 -21.76 -5.93
C ALA A 19 -18.66 -22.09 -6.22
N LEU A 20 -17.81 -21.07 -6.36
CA LEU A 20 -16.38 -21.21 -6.57
C LEU A 20 -15.78 -21.92 -5.36
N GLN A 21 -15.10 -23.03 -5.60
CA GLN A 21 -14.33 -23.69 -4.59
C GLN A 21 -13.33 -22.70 -3.99
N SER A 22 -13.22 -22.65 -2.72
CA SER A 22 -12.51 -21.88 -1.70
C SER A 22 -11.18 -21.15 -2.01
N GLY A 23 -10.88 -20.78 -3.23
CA GLY A 23 -9.73 -19.93 -3.58
C GLY A 23 -10.08 -18.46 -3.43
N GLY A 24 -9.56 -17.77 -2.44
CA GLY A 24 -9.78 -16.32 -2.24
C GLY A 24 -9.45 -15.48 -3.47
N MET A 25 -9.90 -14.23 -3.47
CA MET A 25 -9.57 -13.25 -4.51
C MET A 25 -8.13 -12.77 -4.35
N VAL A 26 -7.38 -12.69 -5.44
CA VAL A 26 -5.99 -12.19 -5.48
C VAL A 26 -5.92 -10.89 -6.28
N ARG A 27 -5.27 -9.88 -5.72
CA ARG A 27 -5.02 -8.59 -6.36
C ARG A 27 -3.61 -8.54 -6.91
N LEU A 28 -3.50 -8.37 -8.21
CA LEU A 28 -2.25 -8.40 -8.97
C LEU A 28 -1.91 -7.00 -9.44
N LEU A 29 -0.81 -6.43 -8.98
CA LEU A 29 -0.25 -5.22 -9.58
C LEU A 29 0.57 -5.61 -10.81
N THR A 30 0.32 -4.97 -11.95
CA THR A 30 1.20 -5.06 -13.12
C THR A 30 1.97 -3.76 -13.28
N CYS A 31 3.28 -3.83 -13.32
CA CYS A 31 4.16 -2.69 -13.51
C CYS A 31 5.39 -3.06 -14.34
N GLY A 32 5.99 -2.07 -14.97
CA GLY A 32 7.12 -2.19 -15.90
C GLY A 32 7.29 -0.88 -16.65
N SER A 33 8.39 -0.70 -17.32
CA SER A 33 8.63 0.50 -18.12
C SER A 33 7.66 0.60 -19.30
N VAL A 34 7.59 1.78 -19.90
CA VAL A 34 6.92 1.94 -21.19
C VAL A 34 7.52 0.96 -22.19
N ASP A 35 6.70 0.36 -23.02
CA ASP A 35 7.06 -0.64 -24.02
C ASP A 35 7.55 -2.01 -23.51
N ASP A 36 7.56 -2.29 -22.21
CA ASP A 36 7.88 -3.63 -21.71
C ASP A 36 6.76 -4.66 -21.98
N GLY A 37 5.59 -4.21 -22.47
CA GLY A 37 4.47 -5.05 -22.91
C GLY A 37 3.42 -5.34 -21.84
N LYS A 38 3.21 -4.39 -20.89
CA LYS A 38 2.16 -4.51 -19.85
C LYS A 38 0.78 -4.75 -20.47
N SER A 39 0.33 -3.85 -21.33
CA SER A 39 -1.00 -3.93 -21.94
C SER A 39 -1.18 -5.21 -22.73
N THR A 40 -0.15 -5.66 -23.44
CA THR A 40 -0.16 -6.94 -24.16
C THR A 40 -0.32 -8.13 -23.20
N LEU A 41 0.42 -8.13 -22.07
CA LEU A 41 0.33 -9.21 -21.09
C LEU A 41 -1.03 -9.25 -20.40
N ILE A 42 -1.55 -8.10 -20.00
CA ILE A 42 -2.87 -8.02 -19.35
C ILE A 42 -3.96 -8.46 -20.31
N GLY A 43 -3.96 -7.93 -21.55
CA GLY A 43 -4.91 -8.34 -22.57
C GLY A 43 -4.81 -9.84 -22.88
N ARG A 44 -3.61 -10.39 -22.89
CA ARG A 44 -3.39 -11.86 -23.03
C ARG A 44 -3.97 -12.65 -21.87
N LEU A 45 -3.77 -12.20 -20.64
CA LEU A 45 -4.37 -12.85 -19.46
C LEU A 45 -5.90 -12.85 -19.52
N LEU A 46 -6.51 -11.72 -19.91
CA LEU A 46 -7.95 -11.62 -20.09
C LEU A 46 -8.45 -12.52 -21.21
N TRP A 47 -7.73 -12.59 -22.32
CA TRP A 47 -8.07 -13.42 -23.46
C TRP A 47 -8.02 -14.92 -23.13
N ASP A 48 -6.94 -15.38 -22.50
CA ASP A 48 -6.71 -16.78 -22.19
C ASP A 48 -7.58 -17.27 -21.02
N SER A 49 -8.02 -16.38 -20.10
CA SER A 49 -8.94 -16.71 -19.02
C SER A 49 -10.41 -16.82 -19.42
N ALA A 50 -10.73 -16.63 -20.70
CA ALA A 50 -12.09 -16.57 -21.20
C ALA A 50 -12.97 -15.46 -20.57
N ALA A 51 -12.35 -14.42 -19.97
CA ALA A 51 -13.06 -13.25 -19.46
C ALA A 51 -13.63 -12.36 -20.56
N VAL A 52 -13.27 -12.61 -21.83
CA VAL A 52 -13.66 -11.87 -23.01
C VAL A 52 -14.84 -12.59 -23.68
N THR A 53 -15.94 -11.88 -23.92
CA THR A 53 -17.11 -12.42 -24.63
C THR A 53 -16.80 -12.70 -26.10
N GLU A 54 -17.60 -13.56 -26.76
CA GLU A 54 -17.41 -13.88 -28.17
C GLU A 54 -17.49 -12.63 -29.05
N ASP A 55 -18.47 -11.74 -28.80
CA ASP A 55 -18.63 -10.47 -29.55
C ASP A 55 -17.38 -9.57 -29.40
N GLN A 56 -16.80 -9.50 -28.21
CA GLN A 56 -15.56 -8.76 -27.96
C GLN A 56 -14.38 -9.39 -28.69
N ARG A 57 -14.28 -10.73 -28.72
CA ARG A 57 -13.25 -11.46 -29.46
C ARG A 57 -13.30 -11.13 -30.95
N ASP A 58 -14.49 -11.21 -31.54
CA ASP A 58 -14.70 -10.90 -32.96
C ASP A 58 -14.35 -9.46 -33.29
N ALA A 59 -14.76 -8.51 -32.43
CA ALA A 59 -14.43 -7.09 -32.61
C ALA A 59 -12.91 -6.83 -32.57
N ILE A 60 -12.19 -7.49 -31.65
CA ILE A 60 -10.73 -7.37 -31.54
C ILE A 60 -10.03 -8.01 -32.74
N LEU A 61 -10.47 -9.16 -33.17
CA LEU A 61 -9.94 -9.83 -34.37
C LEU A 61 -10.09 -8.90 -35.59
N GLN A 62 -11.26 -8.33 -35.80
CA GLN A 62 -11.51 -7.38 -36.91
C GLN A 62 -10.65 -6.11 -36.81
N ALA A 63 -10.54 -5.54 -35.60
CA ALA A 63 -9.72 -4.35 -35.37
C ALA A 63 -8.22 -4.63 -35.55
N SER A 64 -7.75 -5.81 -35.09
CA SER A 64 -6.37 -6.25 -35.28
C SER A 64 -6.04 -6.45 -36.78
N HIS A 65 -6.93 -7.09 -37.55
CA HIS A 65 -6.75 -7.24 -39.01
C HIS A 65 -6.66 -5.91 -39.74
N SER A 66 -7.41 -4.90 -39.31
CA SER A 66 -7.38 -3.57 -39.94
C SER A 66 -6.09 -2.78 -39.67
N ARG A 67 -5.38 -3.10 -38.63
CA ARG A 67 -4.09 -2.48 -38.20
C ARG A 67 -2.86 -3.27 -38.63
N ALA A 68 -3.02 -4.55 -38.95
CA ALA A 68 -1.90 -5.43 -39.29
C ALA A 68 -1.30 -5.03 -40.67
N VAL A 69 -0.05 -4.56 -40.66
CA VAL A 69 0.71 -4.24 -41.87
C VAL A 69 1.37 -5.51 -42.43
N ASN A 70 1.58 -6.57 -41.66
CA ASN A 70 2.25 -7.82 -42.05
C ASN A 70 1.80 -9.02 -41.18
N GLY A 71 0.56 -9.50 -41.34
CA GLY A 71 0.18 -10.80 -40.82
C GLY A 71 -0.75 -10.80 -39.60
N GLU A 72 -1.32 -11.96 -39.30
CA GLU A 72 -2.43 -12.25 -38.38
C GLU A 72 -2.09 -12.14 -36.90
N GLN A 73 -1.49 -11.07 -36.42
CA GLN A 73 -1.21 -10.92 -34.99
C GLN A 73 -2.35 -10.16 -34.29
N ILE A 74 -2.91 -10.75 -33.23
CA ILE A 74 -3.94 -10.12 -32.42
C ILE A 74 -3.28 -9.04 -31.56
N ASP A 75 -3.81 -7.81 -31.62
CA ASP A 75 -3.42 -6.73 -30.73
C ASP A 75 -4.21 -6.82 -29.42
N PHE A 76 -3.67 -7.54 -28.43
CA PHE A 76 -4.30 -7.73 -27.12
C PHE A 76 -4.43 -6.43 -26.31
N SER A 77 -3.69 -5.37 -26.66
CA SER A 77 -3.80 -4.08 -25.99
C SER A 77 -5.16 -3.43 -26.20
N LEU A 78 -5.85 -3.78 -27.28
CA LEU A 78 -7.20 -3.31 -27.60
C LEU A 78 -8.25 -3.73 -26.54
N LEU A 79 -7.99 -4.79 -25.78
CA LEU A 79 -8.83 -5.21 -24.64
C LEU A 79 -8.81 -4.21 -23.47
N LEU A 80 -7.79 -3.38 -23.42
CA LEU A 80 -7.55 -2.46 -22.30
C LEU A 80 -7.95 -1.02 -22.63
N ASP A 81 -8.53 -0.80 -23.81
CA ASP A 81 -8.85 0.54 -24.31
C ASP A 81 -9.60 1.37 -23.25
N GLY A 82 -8.80 2.16 -22.53
CA GLY A 82 -9.19 3.06 -21.47
C GLY A 82 -9.60 4.43 -21.99
N LEU A 83 -9.01 5.45 -21.41
CA LEU A 83 -9.26 6.86 -21.76
C LEU A 83 -8.82 7.18 -23.19
N GLN A 84 -9.50 8.12 -23.85
CA GLN A 84 -9.11 8.57 -25.20
C GLN A 84 -7.64 9.02 -25.24
N ALA A 85 -7.16 9.70 -24.18
CA ALA A 85 -5.78 10.14 -24.06
C ALA A 85 -4.78 8.97 -23.99
N GLU A 86 -5.13 7.85 -23.37
CA GLU A 86 -4.30 6.63 -23.32
C GLU A 86 -4.15 6.00 -24.70
N ARG A 87 -5.24 6.01 -25.49
CA ARG A 87 -5.23 5.52 -26.88
C ARG A 87 -4.37 6.39 -27.81
N GLU A 88 -4.45 7.72 -27.64
CA GLU A 88 -3.69 8.68 -28.44
C GLU A 88 -2.20 8.65 -28.11
N GLN A 89 -1.85 8.45 -26.85
CA GLN A 89 -0.45 8.45 -26.39
C GLN A 89 0.18 7.05 -26.32
N GLY A 90 -0.62 5.99 -26.35
CA GLY A 90 -0.17 4.59 -26.26
C GLY A 90 0.41 4.21 -24.90
N ILE A 91 0.04 4.95 -23.82
CA ILE A 91 0.52 4.72 -22.46
C ILE A 91 -0.64 4.65 -21.48
N THR A 92 -0.50 3.87 -20.40
CA THR A 92 -1.41 3.88 -19.26
C THR A 92 -1.15 5.17 -18.45
N ILE A 93 -2.19 5.94 -18.18
CA ILE A 93 -2.12 7.21 -17.44
C ILE A 93 -2.66 7.02 -16.03
N ASP A 94 -3.81 6.36 -15.88
CA ASP A 94 -4.49 6.16 -14.61
C ASP A 94 -4.52 4.67 -14.23
N ILE A 95 -4.89 4.38 -12.98
CA ILE A 95 -5.04 3.01 -12.51
C ILE A 95 -6.31 2.42 -13.09
N ALA A 96 -6.18 1.28 -13.76
CA ALA A 96 -7.32 0.52 -14.24
C ALA A 96 -7.46 -0.79 -13.47
N TRP A 97 -8.69 -1.10 -13.09
CA TRP A 97 -9.03 -2.34 -12.40
C TRP A 97 -9.70 -3.28 -13.38
N ARG A 98 -9.14 -4.48 -13.57
CA ARG A 98 -9.67 -5.51 -14.46
C ARG A 98 -9.92 -6.78 -13.69
N TYR A 99 -10.99 -7.45 -14.02
CA TYR A 99 -11.43 -8.66 -13.34
C TYR A 99 -11.34 -9.84 -14.28
N PHE A 100 -10.80 -10.94 -13.81
CA PHE A 100 -10.90 -12.22 -14.49
C PHE A 100 -10.97 -13.36 -13.48
N GLU A 101 -11.38 -14.52 -13.96
CA GLU A 101 -11.45 -15.70 -13.13
C GLU A 101 -10.92 -16.92 -13.90
N THR A 102 -10.39 -17.84 -13.15
CA THR A 102 -10.08 -19.20 -13.60
C THR A 102 -11.01 -20.18 -12.88
N PRO A 103 -11.08 -21.46 -13.27
CA PRO A 103 -11.87 -22.44 -12.54
C PRO A 103 -11.52 -22.54 -11.04
N LYS A 104 -10.31 -22.11 -10.65
CA LYS A 104 -9.82 -22.23 -9.27
C LYS A 104 -9.98 -20.93 -8.46
N ARG A 105 -9.92 -19.74 -9.10
CA ARG A 105 -9.73 -18.49 -8.36
C ARG A 105 -10.18 -17.25 -9.14
N ARG A 106 -10.50 -16.19 -8.39
CA ARG A 106 -10.78 -14.83 -8.93
C ARG A 106 -9.56 -13.93 -8.79
N PHE A 107 -9.39 -13.06 -9.77
CA PHE A 107 -8.28 -12.11 -9.82
C PHE A 107 -8.76 -10.70 -10.11
N ILE A 108 -8.09 -9.74 -9.51
CA ILE A 108 -8.19 -8.33 -9.86
C ILE A 108 -6.81 -7.91 -10.34
N ILE A 109 -6.70 -7.51 -11.60
CA ILE A 109 -5.51 -6.87 -12.13
C ILE A 109 -5.61 -5.38 -11.84
N ILE A 110 -4.57 -4.84 -11.23
CA ILE A 110 -4.35 -3.41 -11.02
C ILE A 110 -3.30 -3.00 -12.05
N ASP A 111 -3.77 -2.43 -13.17
CA ASP A 111 -2.88 -1.92 -14.21
C ASP A 111 -2.36 -0.55 -13.79
N ALA A 112 -1.05 -0.48 -13.53
CA ALA A 112 -0.40 0.74 -13.10
C ALA A 112 0.42 1.36 -14.24
N PRO A 113 0.46 2.70 -14.33
CA PRO A 113 1.26 3.40 -15.32
C PRO A 113 2.74 3.04 -15.23
N GLY A 114 3.39 2.90 -16.40
CA GLY A 114 4.83 2.64 -16.48
C GLY A 114 5.69 3.89 -16.52
N HIS A 115 5.10 5.05 -16.77
CA HIS A 115 5.84 6.30 -16.93
C HIS A 115 6.13 6.97 -15.57
N GLU A 116 7.31 7.56 -15.47
CA GLU A 116 7.81 8.20 -14.25
C GLU A 116 6.87 9.28 -13.69
N GLN A 117 6.23 10.06 -14.55
CA GLN A 117 5.28 11.11 -14.16
C GLN A 117 4.05 10.59 -13.41
N TYR A 118 3.72 9.30 -13.55
CA TYR A 118 2.55 8.68 -12.95
C TYR A 118 2.89 7.77 -11.75
N THR A 119 4.04 7.99 -11.10
CA THR A 119 4.48 7.22 -9.93
C THR A 119 3.44 7.23 -8.81
N ARG A 120 2.68 8.33 -8.64
CA ARG A 120 1.55 8.41 -7.69
C ARG A 120 0.53 7.30 -7.92
N ASN A 121 0.12 7.10 -9.16
CA ASN A 121 -0.85 6.07 -9.52
C ASN A 121 -0.27 4.67 -9.29
N MET A 122 1.00 4.46 -9.63
CA MET A 122 1.69 3.21 -9.35
C MET A 122 1.74 2.90 -7.84
N ALA A 123 2.11 3.86 -6.99
CA ALA A 123 2.15 3.69 -5.53
C ALA A 123 0.75 3.39 -4.96
N THR A 124 -0.29 4.06 -5.46
CA THR A 124 -1.68 3.80 -5.08
C THR A 124 -2.10 2.38 -5.47
N GLY A 125 -1.77 1.92 -6.69
CA GLY A 125 -2.03 0.54 -7.12
C GLY A 125 -1.31 -0.48 -6.23
N ALA A 126 -0.03 -0.25 -5.94
CA ALA A 126 0.79 -1.12 -5.11
C ALA A 126 0.24 -1.28 -3.68
N SER A 127 -0.34 -0.22 -3.10
CA SER A 127 -0.90 -0.27 -1.74
C SER A 127 -2.10 -1.22 -1.60
N HIS A 128 -2.75 -1.58 -2.71
CA HIS A 128 -3.91 -2.48 -2.74
C HIS A 128 -3.58 -3.89 -3.23
N ALA A 129 -2.36 -4.15 -3.68
CA ALA A 129 -1.98 -5.40 -4.29
C ALA A 129 -1.48 -6.44 -3.28
N ASP A 130 -1.76 -7.69 -3.56
CA ASP A 130 -1.22 -8.84 -2.82
C ASP A 130 0.12 -9.28 -3.42
N ILE A 131 0.27 -9.15 -4.75
CA ILE A 131 1.40 -9.63 -5.56
C ILE A 131 1.72 -8.59 -6.62
N ALA A 132 3.00 -8.42 -6.97
CA ALA A 132 3.42 -7.60 -8.10
C ALA A 132 3.96 -8.48 -9.24
N ILE A 133 3.55 -8.17 -10.46
CA ILE A 133 4.15 -8.66 -11.70
C ILE A 133 5.00 -7.54 -12.27
N LEU A 134 6.31 -7.66 -12.14
CA LEU A 134 7.29 -6.73 -12.70
C LEU A 134 7.68 -7.22 -14.10
N LEU A 135 7.32 -6.45 -15.12
CA LEU A 135 7.68 -6.77 -16.50
C LEU A 135 9.04 -6.18 -16.84
N ILE A 136 9.83 -6.97 -17.56
CA ILE A 136 11.11 -6.57 -18.13
C ILE A 136 11.13 -6.99 -19.60
N ASP A 137 11.48 -6.09 -20.50
CA ASP A 137 11.80 -6.43 -21.88
C ASP A 137 13.16 -7.14 -21.93
N ALA A 138 13.15 -8.38 -22.38
CA ALA A 138 14.34 -9.24 -22.44
C ALA A 138 15.51 -8.65 -23.27
N ARG A 139 15.24 -7.71 -24.18
CA ARG A 139 16.25 -7.01 -24.98
C ARG A 139 17.03 -5.97 -24.17
N HIS A 140 16.42 -5.44 -23.10
CA HIS A 140 16.95 -4.29 -22.37
C HIS A 140 17.37 -4.61 -20.94
N GLY A 141 16.88 -5.71 -20.34
CA GLY A 141 17.19 -6.09 -18.97
C GLY A 141 16.63 -5.14 -17.90
N VAL A 142 17.26 -5.14 -16.73
CA VAL A 142 16.80 -4.37 -15.56
C VAL A 142 17.10 -2.88 -15.74
N LYS A 143 16.07 -2.07 -15.94
CA LYS A 143 16.17 -0.62 -16.11
C LYS A 143 16.04 0.12 -14.76
N ARG A 144 16.39 1.42 -14.73
CA ARG A 144 16.18 2.30 -13.57
C ARG A 144 14.70 2.30 -13.11
N GLN A 145 13.79 2.29 -14.07
CA GLN A 145 12.34 2.25 -13.77
C GLN A 145 11.93 0.92 -13.12
N THR A 146 12.51 -0.20 -13.53
CA THR A 146 12.28 -1.52 -12.89
C THR A 146 12.71 -1.47 -11.42
N ARG A 147 13.86 -0.87 -11.12
CA ARG A 147 14.38 -0.70 -9.75
C ARG A 147 13.47 0.17 -8.90
N ARG A 148 12.98 1.28 -9.46
CA ARG A 148 12.01 2.16 -8.80
C ARG A 148 10.70 1.44 -8.50
N HIS A 149 10.15 0.71 -9.45
CA HIS A 149 8.93 -0.06 -9.24
C HIS A 149 9.10 -1.13 -8.15
N ALA A 150 10.23 -1.83 -8.13
CA ALA A 150 10.55 -2.79 -7.08
C ALA A 150 10.63 -2.10 -5.70
N ALA A 151 11.29 -0.93 -5.61
CA ALA A 151 11.37 -0.15 -4.36
C ALA A 151 9.99 0.31 -3.86
N ILE A 152 9.11 0.74 -4.75
CA ILE A 152 7.74 1.13 -4.38
C ILE A 152 6.92 -0.10 -3.97
N CYS A 153 7.05 -1.23 -4.65
CA CYS A 153 6.40 -2.48 -4.24
C CYS A 153 6.82 -2.91 -2.84
N ASP A 154 8.11 -2.84 -2.52
CA ASP A 154 8.62 -3.13 -1.18
C ASP A 154 8.12 -2.12 -0.15
N LEU A 155 8.17 -0.82 -0.44
CA LEU A 155 7.64 0.23 0.42
C LEU A 155 6.17 0.02 0.75
N MET A 156 5.35 -0.41 -0.22
CA MET A 156 3.93 -0.71 -0.03
C MET A 156 3.70 -2.10 0.61
N GLY A 157 4.75 -2.83 0.94
CA GLY A 157 4.70 -4.09 1.68
C GLY A 157 4.31 -5.31 0.84
N ILE A 158 4.44 -5.25 -0.47
CA ILE A 158 4.31 -6.43 -1.33
C ILE A 158 5.47 -7.38 -1.02
N LYS A 159 5.16 -8.65 -0.77
CA LYS A 159 6.14 -9.66 -0.38
C LYS A 159 6.43 -10.67 -1.48
N LYS A 160 5.52 -10.83 -2.44
CA LYS A 160 5.62 -11.81 -3.52
C LYS A 160 5.69 -11.08 -4.86
N VAL A 161 6.72 -11.41 -5.64
CA VAL A 161 6.99 -10.75 -6.91
C VAL A 161 7.17 -11.79 -8.01
N VAL A 162 6.46 -11.60 -9.11
CA VAL A 162 6.74 -12.30 -10.37
C VAL A 162 7.58 -11.38 -11.24
N LEU A 163 8.76 -11.83 -11.63
CA LEU A 163 9.58 -11.18 -12.63
C LEU A 163 9.23 -11.76 -14.01
N ALA A 164 8.36 -11.10 -14.74
CA ALA A 164 7.98 -11.51 -16.10
C ALA A 164 9.00 -10.98 -17.11
N VAL A 165 9.95 -11.83 -17.52
CA VAL A 165 10.92 -11.49 -18.56
C VAL A 165 10.25 -11.69 -19.92
N ASN A 166 9.72 -10.59 -20.46
CA ASN A 166 8.87 -10.57 -21.63
C ASN A 166 9.64 -10.36 -22.94
N LYS A 167 8.99 -10.66 -24.05
CA LYS A 167 9.54 -10.53 -25.41
C LYS A 167 10.72 -11.49 -25.67
N MET A 168 10.66 -12.69 -25.09
CA MET A 168 11.66 -13.72 -25.32
C MET A 168 11.76 -14.15 -26.78
N ASP A 169 10.68 -14.02 -27.54
CA ASP A 169 10.61 -14.23 -28.99
C ASP A 169 11.57 -13.30 -29.75
N LEU A 170 11.75 -12.06 -29.30
CA LEU A 170 12.60 -11.07 -29.96
C LEU A 170 14.11 -11.27 -29.72
N ILE A 171 14.47 -12.14 -28.79
CA ILE A 171 15.86 -12.51 -28.50
C ILE A 171 16.17 -13.97 -28.83
N GLY A 172 15.32 -14.61 -29.66
CA GLY A 172 15.50 -15.99 -30.08
C GLY A 172 15.44 -16.99 -28.92
N TRP A 173 14.60 -16.73 -27.90
CA TRP A 173 14.38 -17.63 -26.75
C TRP A 173 15.62 -17.94 -25.93
N SER A 174 16.56 -16.99 -25.87
CA SER A 174 17.91 -17.16 -25.31
C SER A 174 17.87 -17.41 -23.79
N GLU A 175 18.21 -18.63 -23.35
CA GLU A 175 18.38 -18.94 -21.93
C GLU A 175 19.48 -18.09 -21.26
N PRO A 176 20.69 -17.92 -21.88
CA PRO A 176 21.72 -17.09 -21.24
C PRO A 176 21.28 -15.65 -20.96
N ALA A 177 20.51 -15.03 -21.87
CA ALA A 177 19.98 -13.68 -21.68
C ALA A 177 18.95 -13.65 -20.53
N TYR A 178 18.06 -14.63 -20.46
CA TYR A 178 17.12 -14.77 -19.35
C TYR A 178 17.84 -14.92 -18.01
N ARG A 179 18.82 -15.85 -17.91
CA ARG A 179 19.56 -16.10 -16.67
C ARG A 179 20.35 -14.88 -16.20
N ALA A 180 20.87 -14.08 -17.12
CA ALA A 180 21.54 -12.82 -16.77
C ALA A 180 20.59 -11.83 -16.10
N ILE A 181 19.37 -11.65 -16.64
CA ILE A 181 18.34 -10.79 -16.10
C ILE A 181 17.85 -11.30 -14.74
N GLU A 182 17.57 -12.60 -14.63
CA GLU A 182 17.17 -13.26 -13.37
C GLU A 182 18.20 -13.02 -12.26
N THR A 183 19.50 -13.22 -12.58
CA THR A 183 20.61 -13.03 -11.64
C THR A 183 20.77 -11.56 -11.25
N GLU A 184 20.67 -10.63 -12.20
CA GLU A 184 20.74 -9.19 -11.92
C GLU A 184 19.61 -8.75 -11.00
N PHE A 185 18.37 -9.16 -11.29
CA PHE A 185 17.23 -8.83 -10.45
C PHE A 185 17.32 -9.49 -9.07
N ALA A 186 17.74 -10.75 -8.98
CA ALA A 186 17.93 -11.43 -7.70
C ALA A 186 18.95 -10.71 -6.80
N ARG A 187 20.01 -10.14 -7.38
CA ARG A 187 20.98 -9.32 -6.64
C ARG A 187 20.36 -8.01 -6.16
N LEU A 188 19.62 -7.32 -7.00
CA LEU A 188 18.88 -6.12 -6.64
C LEU A 188 17.90 -6.39 -5.50
N ALA A 189 17.18 -7.50 -5.58
CA ALA A 189 16.13 -7.87 -4.65
C ALA A 189 16.62 -8.19 -3.23
N GLN A 190 17.92 -8.45 -3.05
CA GLN A 190 18.51 -8.62 -1.70
C GLN A 190 18.38 -7.37 -0.83
N GLY A 191 18.23 -6.19 -1.43
CA GLY A 191 17.99 -4.93 -0.72
C GLY A 191 16.53 -4.69 -0.32
N PHE A 192 15.60 -5.57 -0.72
CA PHE A 192 14.17 -5.46 -0.44
C PHE A 192 13.68 -6.56 0.51
N GLY A 193 12.52 -6.34 1.09
CA GLY A 193 11.87 -7.30 1.98
C GLY A 193 10.97 -8.31 1.26
N PHE A 194 11.24 -8.65 0.00
CA PHE A 194 10.52 -9.68 -0.73
C PHE A 194 10.82 -11.06 -0.13
N THR A 195 9.78 -11.86 0.09
CA THR A 195 9.92 -13.23 0.62
C THR A 195 9.89 -14.29 -0.48
N GLU A 196 9.31 -13.94 -1.63
CA GLU A 196 9.19 -14.84 -2.77
C GLU A 196 9.38 -14.05 -4.06
N ILE A 197 10.28 -14.54 -4.91
CA ILE A 197 10.53 -14.00 -6.25
C ILE A 197 10.54 -15.16 -7.22
N THR A 198 9.64 -15.12 -8.19
CA THR A 198 9.55 -16.12 -9.24
C THR A 198 9.79 -15.47 -10.60
N ALA A 199 10.90 -15.81 -11.23
CA ALA A 199 11.19 -15.32 -12.57
C ALA A 199 10.56 -16.26 -13.61
N ILE A 200 9.83 -15.69 -14.56
CA ILE A 200 9.14 -16.43 -15.63
C ILE A 200 9.50 -15.81 -16.97
N PRO A 201 10.17 -16.55 -17.88
CA PRO A 201 10.39 -16.08 -19.24
C PRO A 201 9.09 -16.22 -20.04
N VAL A 202 8.60 -15.11 -20.60
CA VAL A 202 7.32 -15.08 -21.31
C VAL A 202 7.46 -14.40 -22.68
N ALA A 203 6.55 -14.73 -23.59
CA ALA A 203 6.26 -13.92 -24.75
C ALA A 203 4.75 -13.63 -24.76
N ALA A 204 4.38 -12.45 -24.24
CA ALA A 204 2.98 -12.10 -24.05
C ALA A 204 2.19 -12.11 -25.38
N LEU A 205 2.83 -11.74 -26.49
CA LEU A 205 2.19 -11.68 -27.81
C LEU A 205 1.83 -13.08 -28.33
N THR A 206 2.71 -14.05 -28.21
CA THR A 206 2.50 -15.44 -28.65
C THR A 206 1.87 -16.32 -27.58
N GLY A 207 1.93 -15.90 -26.29
CA GLY A 207 1.34 -16.60 -25.15
C GLY A 207 2.25 -17.64 -24.53
N ASP A 208 3.52 -17.70 -24.96
CA ASP A 208 4.51 -18.62 -24.42
C ASP A 208 4.75 -18.39 -22.92
N ASN A 209 4.64 -19.43 -22.13
CA ASN A 209 4.72 -19.44 -20.67
C ASN A 209 3.74 -18.48 -19.97
N VAL A 210 2.72 -17.98 -20.66
CA VAL A 210 1.61 -17.25 -20.03
C VAL A 210 0.57 -18.26 -19.54
N ALA A 211 -0.20 -18.88 -20.45
CA ALA A 211 -1.18 -19.91 -20.13
C ALA A 211 -0.69 -21.34 -20.46
N ARG A 212 0.28 -21.46 -21.34
CA ARG A 212 0.80 -22.76 -21.82
C ARG A 212 2.31 -22.73 -21.80
N ARG A 213 2.91 -23.88 -21.48
CA ARG A 213 4.38 -24.04 -21.57
C ARG A 213 4.84 -23.82 -23.01
N SER A 214 5.92 -23.07 -23.15
CA SER A 214 6.55 -22.82 -24.43
C SER A 214 7.33 -24.04 -24.92
N ALA A 215 7.11 -24.42 -26.17
CA ALA A 215 7.95 -25.41 -26.84
C ALA A 215 9.35 -24.84 -27.19
N CYS A 216 9.44 -23.51 -27.36
CA CYS A 216 10.67 -22.82 -27.68
C CYS A 216 11.63 -22.63 -26.48
N MET A 217 11.09 -22.73 -25.26
CA MET A 217 11.84 -22.58 -24.00
C MET A 217 11.84 -23.91 -23.20
N ALA A 218 12.20 -25.01 -23.84
CA ALA A 218 12.27 -26.32 -23.21
C ALA A 218 13.26 -26.40 -22.03
N TRP A 219 14.19 -25.45 -21.94
CA TRP A 219 15.13 -25.29 -20.84
C TRP A 219 14.51 -24.69 -19.55
N TYR A 220 13.27 -24.16 -19.64
CA TYR A 220 12.58 -23.60 -18.49
C TYR A 220 11.64 -24.62 -17.85
N ASP A 221 11.95 -25.04 -16.62
CA ASP A 221 11.18 -26.05 -15.88
C ASP A 221 10.18 -25.44 -14.87
N GLY A 222 10.17 -24.10 -14.73
CA GLY A 222 9.28 -23.39 -13.81
C GLY A 222 7.81 -23.40 -14.22
N PRO A 223 6.93 -22.79 -13.44
CA PRO A 223 5.50 -22.68 -13.75
C PRO A 223 5.24 -21.72 -14.91
N THR A 224 4.11 -21.88 -15.59
CA THR A 224 3.56 -20.80 -16.42
C THR A 224 3.06 -19.65 -15.51
N LEU A 225 2.79 -18.49 -16.08
CA LEU A 225 2.24 -17.38 -15.29
C LEU A 225 0.88 -17.75 -14.68
N PHE A 226 -0.01 -18.42 -15.42
CA PHE A 226 -1.28 -18.89 -14.86
C PHE A 226 -1.10 -19.94 -13.77
N ASP A 227 -0.20 -20.91 -13.96
CA ASP A 227 0.07 -21.93 -12.93
C ASP A 227 0.52 -21.27 -11.61
N TYR A 228 1.42 -20.27 -11.70
CA TYR A 228 1.86 -19.52 -10.54
C TYR A 228 0.72 -18.74 -9.88
N LEU A 229 -0.07 -18.00 -10.66
CA LEU A 229 -1.16 -17.18 -10.14
C LEU A 229 -2.25 -18.03 -9.48
N GLU A 230 -2.53 -19.22 -10.00
CA GLU A 230 -3.48 -20.15 -9.39
C GLU A 230 -2.97 -20.81 -8.09
N ALA A 231 -1.66 -20.99 -7.99
CA ALA A 231 -1.03 -21.64 -6.83
C ALA A 231 -0.66 -20.68 -5.71
N VAL A 232 -0.34 -19.41 -6.04
CA VAL A 232 0.16 -18.43 -5.08
C VAL A 232 -0.92 -18.10 -4.03
N GLU A 233 -0.54 -18.10 -2.77
CA GLU A 233 -1.44 -17.67 -1.71
C GLU A 233 -1.46 -16.13 -1.62
N PRO A 234 -2.66 -15.50 -1.57
CA PRO A 234 -2.77 -14.07 -1.33
C PRO A 234 -2.19 -13.73 0.05
N ARG A 235 -1.96 -12.46 0.29
CA ARG A 235 -1.51 -12.01 1.60
C ARG A 235 -2.54 -12.34 2.67
N VAL A 236 -2.28 -13.38 3.45
CA VAL A 236 -3.12 -13.77 4.58
C VAL A 236 -2.64 -13.02 5.83
N GLU A 237 -3.57 -12.42 6.54
CA GLU A 237 -3.28 -11.88 7.85
C GLU A 237 -3.07 -13.02 8.84
N PRO A 238 -2.08 -12.94 9.75
CA PRO A 238 -1.92 -13.94 10.79
C PRO A 238 -3.23 -14.16 11.56
N ALA A 239 -3.54 -15.41 11.87
CA ALA A 239 -4.79 -15.76 12.56
C ALA A 239 -4.92 -15.11 13.94
N ASP A 240 -3.79 -14.74 14.54
CA ASP A 240 -3.67 -14.04 15.82
C ASP A 240 -3.43 -12.53 15.67
N ALA A 241 -3.66 -11.95 14.48
CA ALA A 241 -3.51 -10.52 14.27
C ALA A 241 -4.33 -9.71 15.29
N PRO A 242 -3.77 -8.60 15.83
CA PRO A 242 -4.45 -7.80 16.83
C PRO A 242 -5.69 -7.11 16.24
N PHE A 243 -6.78 -7.07 17.00
CA PHE A 243 -7.99 -6.38 16.56
C PHE A 243 -7.77 -4.87 16.45
N ARG A 244 -8.18 -4.30 15.31
CA ARG A 244 -8.19 -2.86 15.04
C ARG A 244 -9.46 -2.47 14.28
N LEU A 245 -10.18 -1.50 14.83
CA LEU A 245 -11.29 -0.83 14.15
C LEU A 245 -11.07 0.68 14.20
N PRO A 246 -10.53 1.30 13.15
CA PRO A 246 -10.53 2.74 13.02
C PRO A 246 -11.97 3.26 12.90
N VAL A 247 -12.38 4.13 13.82
CA VAL A 247 -13.76 4.66 13.88
C VAL A 247 -13.94 5.70 12.78
N GLN A 248 -14.84 5.41 11.84
CA GLN A 248 -15.19 6.30 10.73
C GLN A 248 -16.40 7.18 11.08
N LEU A 249 -17.33 6.65 11.83
CA LEU A 249 -18.59 7.32 12.15
C LEU A 249 -19.15 6.79 13.47
N VAL A 250 -19.77 7.67 14.24
CA VAL A 250 -20.60 7.27 15.39
C VAL A 250 -22.05 7.37 14.98
N LEU A 251 -22.73 6.23 14.95
CA LEU A 251 -24.13 6.12 14.59
C LEU A 251 -25.00 6.24 15.84
N ARG A 252 -26.05 7.03 15.76
CA ARG A 252 -27.15 7.06 16.73
C ARG A 252 -28.45 6.82 15.96
N ALA A 253 -29.13 5.75 16.28
CA ALA A 253 -30.46 5.44 15.76
C ALA A 253 -31.49 5.56 16.89
N ASP A 254 -32.77 5.42 16.55
CA ASP A 254 -33.89 5.56 17.49
C ASP A 254 -33.66 4.78 18.78
N GLY A 255 -33.87 5.43 19.92
CA GLY A 255 -33.77 4.86 21.25
C GLY A 255 -32.34 4.65 21.74
N ASP A 256 -32.00 3.42 22.11
CA ASP A 256 -30.76 3.06 22.83
C ASP A 256 -29.61 2.62 21.93
N PHE A 257 -29.66 2.80 20.60
CA PHE A 257 -28.58 2.37 19.72
C PHE A 257 -27.53 3.47 19.53
N ARG A 258 -26.34 3.24 20.09
CA ARG A 258 -25.11 3.96 19.75
C ARG A 258 -24.09 2.96 19.22
N GLY A 259 -23.73 3.10 17.95
CA GLY A 259 -22.79 2.22 17.27
C GLY A 259 -21.54 2.98 16.80
N TYR A 260 -20.36 2.41 17.05
CA TYR A 260 -19.08 2.89 16.54
C TYR A 260 -18.77 2.17 15.25
N ALA A 261 -18.96 2.87 14.13
CA ALA A 261 -18.90 2.27 12.81
C ALA A 261 -17.52 2.45 12.16
N GLY A 262 -17.08 1.40 11.49
CA GLY A 262 -15.84 1.38 10.73
C GLY A 262 -15.65 0.06 10.00
N THR A 263 -14.56 -0.04 9.23
CA THR A 263 -14.12 -1.30 8.64
C THR A 263 -13.08 -1.92 9.56
N VAL A 264 -13.24 -3.20 9.89
CA VAL A 264 -12.23 -3.95 10.65
C VAL A 264 -10.93 -3.96 9.85
N ALA A 265 -9.92 -3.28 10.36
CA ALA A 265 -8.62 -3.16 9.70
C ALA A 265 -7.76 -4.41 9.94
N SER A 266 -7.93 -5.07 11.07
CA SER A 266 -7.15 -6.24 11.47
C SER A 266 -7.86 -7.05 12.55
N GLY A 267 -7.55 -8.35 12.61
CA GLY A 267 -8.01 -9.28 13.64
C GLY A 267 -9.49 -9.65 13.54
N THR A 268 -9.99 -10.20 14.62
CA THR A 268 -11.39 -10.68 14.75
C THR A 268 -12.01 -10.13 16.02
N ILE A 269 -13.30 -9.82 15.99
CA ILE A 269 -14.08 -9.32 17.14
C ILE A 269 -15.37 -10.11 17.27
N ARG A 270 -15.77 -10.35 18.52
CA ARG A 270 -17.02 -11.05 18.88
C ARG A 270 -17.78 -10.28 19.96
N PRO A 271 -19.11 -10.42 20.05
CA PRO A 271 -19.85 -10.00 21.22
C PRO A 271 -19.27 -10.66 22.49
N GLY A 272 -19.09 -9.88 23.55
CA GLY A 272 -18.44 -10.29 24.78
C GLY A 272 -16.94 -9.94 24.87
N ASP A 273 -16.28 -9.62 23.76
CA ASP A 273 -14.88 -9.22 23.77
C ASP A 273 -14.70 -7.85 24.41
N ARG A 274 -13.62 -7.71 25.18
CA ARG A 274 -13.20 -6.42 25.77
C ARG A 274 -12.33 -5.65 24.81
N ILE A 275 -12.70 -4.41 24.59
CA ILE A 275 -11.95 -3.47 23.74
C ILE A 275 -11.66 -2.19 24.50
N VAL A 276 -10.70 -1.43 23.97
CA VAL A 276 -10.35 -0.10 24.47
C VAL A 276 -10.27 0.90 23.32
N ASP A 277 -10.60 2.15 23.60
CA ASP A 277 -10.12 3.25 22.78
C ASP A 277 -8.60 3.36 22.98
N ALA A 278 -7.86 3.25 21.89
CA ALA A 278 -6.40 3.19 21.96
C ALA A 278 -5.79 4.46 22.54
N ARG A 279 -6.40 5.63 22.30
CA ARG A 279 -5.88 6.93 22.77
C ARG A 279 -6.14 7.17 24.24
N SER A 280 -7.40 7.04 24.68
CA SER A 280 -7.79 7.32 26.07
C SER A 280 -7.55 6.15 27.01
N GLY A 281 -7.47 4.94 26.49
CA GLY A 281 -7.42 3.70 27.29
C GLY A 281 -8.75 3.32 27.94
N LEU A 282 -9.83 4.04 27.69
CA LEU A 282 -11.15 3.72 28.18
C LEU A 282 -11.67 2.43 27.54
N GLY A 283 -12.08 1.49 28.37
CA GLY A 283 -12.50 0.16 27.96
C GLY A 283 -14.01 -0.04 28.00
N ALA A 284 -14.49 -0.93 27.15
CA ALA A 284 -15.87 -1.39 27.13
C ALA A 284 -15.95 -2.83 26.60
N VAL A 285 -17.13 -3.46 26.76
CA VAL A 285 -17.40 -4.78 26.20
C VAL A 285 -18.30 -4.65 24.98
N VAL A 286 -17.99 -5.39 23.92
CA VAL A 286 -18.80 -5.44 22.71
C VAL A 286 -20.10 -6.16 23.02
N ARG A 287 -21.22 -5.45 22.96
CA ARG A 287 -22.56 -5.98 23.20
C ARG A 287 -23.15 -6.62 21.94
N ARG A 288 -22.92 -5.97 20.80
CA ARG A 288 -23.50 -6.38 19.52
C ARG A 288 -22.63 -5.88 18.35
N ILE A 289 -22.54 -6.70 17.32
CA ILE A 289 -21.96 -6.33 16.02
C ILE A 289 -23.13 -6.17 15.04
N ALA A 290 -23.36 -4.95 14.58
CA ALA A 290 -24.43 -4.63 13.65
C ALA A 290 -23.88 -4.39 12.25
N THR A 291 -24.60 -4.88 11.24
CA THR A 291 -24.37 -4.62 9.81
C THR A 291 -25.69 -4.23 9.15
N MET A 292 -25.66 -3.87 7.87
CA MET A 292 -26.88 -3.58 7.09
C MET A 292 -27.82 -4.80 7.05
N ASP A 293 -27.26 -6.01 7.06
CA ASP A 293 -28.01 -7.27 6.98
C ASP A 293 -28.45 -7.81 8.36
N GLY A 294 -28.16 -7.08 9.44
CA GLY A 294 -28.51 -7.47 10.80
C GLY A 294 -27.32 -7.67 11.74
N ALA A 295 -27.51 -8.44 12.82
CA ALA A 295 -26.48 -8.73 13.79
C ALA A 295 -25.59 -9.90 13.34
N ARG A 296 -24.27 -9.81 13.59
CA ARG A 296 -23.31 -10.88 13.32
C ARG A 296 -22.74 -11.47 14.61
N ALA A 297 -22.38 -12.75 14.54
CA ALA A 297 -21.71 -13.45 15.65
C ALA A 297 -20.23 -13.09 15.78
N PHE A 298 -19.61 -12.64 14.71
CA PHE A 298 -18.23 -12.13 14.67
C PHE A 298 -18.02 -11.24 13.44
N ALA A 299 -16.95 -10.47 13.48
CA ALA A 299 -16.46 -9.72 12.33
C ALA A 299 -14.94 -9.86 12.21
N THR A 300 -14.44 -9.86 10.97
CA THR A 300 -13.04 -10.03 10.62
C THR A 300 -12.59 -8.89 9.74
N LYS A 301 -11.29 -8.86 9.46
CA LYS A 301 -10.69 -7.88 8.52
C LYS A 301 -11.50 -7.74 7.24
N GLY A 302 -11.78 -6.48 6.88
CA GLY A 302 -12.54 -6.09 5.70
C GLY A 302 -14.05 -5.97 5.93
N ASP A 303 -14.58 -6.50 7.04
CA ASP A 303 -16.00 -6.34 7.37
C ASP A 303 -16.32 -4.91 7.80
N ALA A 304 -17.33 -4.31 7.17
CA ALA A 304 -17.88 -3.01 7.57
C ALA A 304 -18.94 -3.24 8.63
N VAL A 305 -18.69 -2.75 9.85
CA VAL A 305 -19.55 -3.03 11.02
C VAL A 305 -19.76 -1.79 11.89
N ALA A 306 -20.80 -1.82 12.71
CA ALA A 306 -21.03 -0.91 13.83
C ALA A 306 -21.02 -1.70 15.14
N LEU A 307 -20.08 -1.37 16.03
CA LEU A 307 -19.99 -1.99 17.34
C LEU A 307 -20.86 -1.23 18.34
N GLN A 308 -21.83 -1.92 18.93
CA GLN A 308 -22.57 -1.43 20.10
C GLN A 308 -21.85 -1.95 21.35
N LEU A 309 -21.57 -1.05 22.28
CA LEU A 309 -20.83 -1.34 23.51
C LEU A 309 -21.78 -1.36 24.71
N ASP A 310 -21.35 -2.00 25.80
CA ASP A 310 -22.07 -2.02 27.07
C ASP A 310 -22.02 -0.67 27.79
N THR A 311 -20.96 0.10 27.56
CA THR A 311 -20.73 1.44 28.10
C THR A 311 -20.47 2.39 26.94
N GLU A 312 -21.07 3.57 26.96
CA GLU A 312 -20.80 4.61 25.98
C GLU A 312 -19.40 5.20 26.20
N LEU A 313 -18.56 5.15 25.16
CA LEU A 313 -17.28 5.82 25.12
C LEU A 313 -17.42 7.18 24.46
N ASP A 314 -16.75 8.21 25.03
CA ASP A 314 -16.69 9.54 24.40
C ASP A 314 -15.59 9.57 23.35
N ILE A 315 -15.85 8.91 22.23
CA ILE A 315 -14.96 8.82 21.08
C ILE A 315 -15.68 9.27 19.81
N SER A 316 -14.90 9.71 18.85
CA SER A 316 -15.38 10.22 17.57
C SER A 316 -14.56 9.60 16.41
N ARG A 317 -14.85 10.03 15.19
CA ARG A 317 -14.01 9.72 14.04
C ARG A 317 -12.55 10.02 14.34
N GLY A 318 -11.66 9.11 13.97
CA GLY A 318 -10.23 9.19 14.23
C GLY A 318 -9.76 8.37 15.43
N ALA A 319 -10.67 7.92 16.31
CA ALA A 319 -10.34 6.95 17.34
C ALA A 319 -10.06 5.57 16.74
N VAL A 320 -9.27 4.76 17.43
CA VAL A 320 -9.03 3.36 17.08
C VAL A 320 -9.47 2.47 18.22
N LEU A 321 -10.48 1.64 17.98
CA LEU A 321 -10.86 0.59 18.92
C LEU A 321 -9.93 -0.61 18.73
N SER A 322 -9.35 -1.09 19.81
CA SER A 322 -8.38 -2.18 19.81
C SER A 322 -8.62 -3.18 20.94
N GLU A 323 -8.02 -4.34 20.83
CA GLU A 323 -7.95 -5.27 21.96
C GLU A 323 -7.10 -4.67 23.11
N VAL A 324 -7.39 -5.11 24.34
CA VAL A 324 -6.75 -4.58 25.55
C VAL A 324 -5.27 -4.92 25.65
N SER A 325 -4.91 -6.14 25.25
CA SER A 325 -3.58 -6.73 25.43
C SER A 325 -2.52 -6.24 24.45
N ARG A 326 -2.93 -5.86 23.22
CA ARG A 326 -2.05 -5.43 22.12
C ARG A 326 -2.59 -4.13 21.53
N ARG A 327 -2.38 -3.03 22.25
CA ARG A 327 -2.81 -1.70 21.81
C ARG A 327 -1.89 -1.15 20.73
N PRO A 328 -2.39 -0.31 19.82
CA PRO A 328 -1.54 0.50 18.96
C PRO A 328 -0.69 1.48 19.79
N ILE A 329 0.37 1.95 19.21
CA ILE A 329 1.24 2.97 19.79
C ILE A 329 0.53 4.33 19.68
N ASN A 330 0.50 5.09 20.79
CA ASN A 330 0.12 6.49 20.75
C ASN A 330 1.38 7.33 20.62
N ALA A 331 1.60 7.93 19.45
CA ALA A 331 2.83 8.62 19.14
C ALA A 331 2.57 9.99 18.52
N ASP A 332 3.47 10.90 18.81
CA ASP A 332 3.59 12.23 18.20
C ASP A 332 4.95 12.47 17.54
N VAL A 333 5.90 11.54 17.72
CA VAL A 333 7.19 11.52 17.01
C VAL A 333 7.28 10.26 16.19
N LEU A 334 7.48 10.40 14.89
CA LEU A 334 7.53 9.30 13.93
C LEU A 334 8.81 9.34 13.12
N GLU A 335 9.36 8.16 12.81
CA GLU A 335 10.23 7.97 11.66
C GLU A 335 9.44 7.24 10.58
N ALA A 336 9.57 7.68 9.37
CA ALA A 336 8.77 7.21 8.26
C ALA A 336 9.60 7.15 6.99
N ARG A 337 9.30 6.16 6.15
CA ARG A 337 9.76 6.12 4.77
C ARG A 337 8.58 6.48 3.88
N LEU A 338 8.75 7.44 3.00
CA LEU A 338 7.68 7.93 2.13
C LEU A 338 8.15 8.11 0.69
N VAL A 339 7.22 8.10 -0.24
CA VAL A 339 7.42 8.56 -1.61
C VAL A 339 6.79 9.95 -1.76
N TRP A 340 7.59 10.91 -2.26
CA TRP A 340 7.10 12.26 -2.51
C TRP A 340 6.36 12.30 -3.85
N LEU A 341 5.11 12.77 -3.85
CA LEU A 341 4.20 12.68 -5.00
C LEU A 341 3.84 14.04 -5.62
N ALA A 342 4.14 15.13 -4.90
CA ALA A 342 3.87 16.47 -5.42
C ALA A 342 4.97 16.89 -6.41
N GLU A 343 4.58 17.67 -7.42
CA GLU A 343 5.53 18.25 -8.38
C GLU A 343 6.45 19.28 -7.70
N THR A 344 5.90 20.01 -6.71
CA THR A 344 6.68 20.93 -5.86
C THR A 344 7.53 20.12 -4.89
N PRO A 345 8.83 20.39 -4.77
CA PRO A 345 9.67 19.77 -3.75
C PRO A 345 9.16 20.02 -2.34
N PHE A 346 9.60 19.18 -1.40
CA PHE A 346 9.34 19.38 0.02
C PHE A 346 9.86 20.73 0.49
N ASP A 347 8.99 21.49 1.17
CA ASP A 347 9.32 22.76 1.79
C ASP A 347 8.91 22.69 3.28
N PRO A 348 9.87 22.78 4.23
CA PRO A 348 9.60 22.71 5.66
C PRO A 348 8.75 23.86 6.20
N GLU A 349 8.65 24.98 5.47
CA GLU A 349 7.85 26.14 5.87
C GLU A 349 6.35 25.98 5.53
N LEU A 350 6.02 25.00 4.69
CA LEU A 350 4.63 24.70 4.36
C LEU A 350 3.97 23.82 5.43
N GLY A 351 2.69 24.08 5.68
CA GLY A 351 1.88 23.28 6.58
C GLY A 351 1.48 21.94 5.95
N TYR A 352 1.64 20.86 6.71
CA TYR A 352 1.22 19.53 6.30
C TYR A 352 0.30 18.88 7.34
N LEU A 353 -0.57 17.98 6.87
CA LEU A 353 -1.41 17.16 7.70
C LEU A 353 -1.06 15.68 7.44
N LEU A 354 -0.86 14.91 8.49
CA LEU A 354 -0.72 13.47 8.40
C LEU A 354 -2.11 12.83 8.52
N ARG A 355 -2.48 12.05 7.53
CA ARG A 355 -3.75 11.34 7.49
C ARG A 355 -3.51 9.83 7.57
N THR A 356 -4.03 9.21 8.60
CA THR A 356 -4.14 7.75 8.74
C THR A 356 -5.50 7.27 8.20
N ALA A 357 -5.91 6.04 8.50
CA ALA A 357 -7.18 5.48 8.04
C ALA A 357 -8.40 6.39 8.34
N THR A 358 -8.44 6.99 9.52
CA THR A 358 -9.59 7.82 9.96
C THR A 358 -9.19 9.13 10.62
N ASP A 359 -7.95 9.26 11.08
CA ASP A 359 -7.46 10.44 11.79
C ASP A 359 -6.73 11.40 10.84
N LEU A 360 -6.78 12.69 11.17
CA LEU A 360 -6.10 13.77 10.46
C LEU A 360 -5.42 14.65 11.50
N THR A 361 -4.09 14.65 11.51
CA THR A 361 -3.29 15.30 12.55
C THR A 361 -2.33 16.30 11.92
N PRO A 362 -2.26 17.55 12.42
CA PRO A 362 -1.27 18.51 11.97
C PRO A 362 0.15 18.00 12.17
N VAL A 363 1.01 18.24 11.19
CA VAL A 363 2.46 18.06 11.29
C VAL A 363 3.06 19.36 11.80
N THR A 364 3.70 19.32 12.96
CA THR A 364 4.33 20.49 13.58
C THR A 364 5.70 20.76 12.97
N SER A 365 6.42 19.68 12.66
CA SER A 365 7.73 19.72 12.01
C SER A 365 7.98 18.45 11.22
N MET A 366 8.66 18.58 10.10
CA MET A 366 9.13 17.42 9.31
C MET A 366 10.52 17.74 8.79
N SER A 367 11.39 16.73 8.82
CA SER A 367 12.74 16.80 8.23
C SER A 367 13.03 15.56 7.42
N VAL A 368 13.61 15.75 6.23
CA VAL A 368 14.18 14.68 5.42
C VAL A 368 15.54 14.33 6.01
N GLN A 369 15.78 13.05 6.27
CA GLN A 369 17.02 12.53 6.84
C GLN A 369 17.93 11.94 5.76
N ALA A 370 17.31 11.22 4.82
CA ALA A 370 18.01 10.56 3.73
C ALA A 370 17.12 10.35 2.51
N LEU A 371 17.70 10.17 1.35
CA LEU A 371 17.05 9.67 0.14
C LEU A 371 17.54 8.27 -0.19
N VAL A 372 16.64 7.45 -0.70
CA VAL A 372 16.97 6.12 -1.23
C VAL A 372 17.42 6.26 -2.67
N ASP A 373 18.67 5.92 -2.96
CA ASP A 373 19.18 5.83 -4.32
C ASP A 373 18.67 4.55 -5.01
N PHE A 374 18.03 4.69 -6.16
CA PHE A 374 17.44 3.54 -6.88
C PHE A 374 18.44 2.63 -7.58
N GLU A 375 19.67 3.05 -7.74
CA GLU A 375 20.71 2.23 -8.38
C GLU A 375 21.44 1.37 -7.36
N THR A 376 21.77 1.95 -6.22
CA THR A 376 22.52 1.29 -5.16
C THR A 376 21.66 0.76 -4.02
N LEU A 377 20.42 1.24 -3.90
CA LEU A 377 19.48 1.04 -2.78
C LEU A 377 20.02 1.54 -1.44
N ALA A 378 21.09 2.33 -1.48
CA ALA A 378 21.64 2.95 -0.28
C ALA A 378 20.84 4.19 0.10
N SER A 379 20.66 4.41 1.41
CA SER A 379 20.15 5.67 1.94
C SER A 379 21.30 6.66 2.02
N THR A 380 21.21 7.78 1.31
CA THR A 380 22.19 8.87 1.34
C THR A 380 21.62 10.06 2.11
N PRO A 381 22.37 10.65 3.06
CA PRO A 381 21.91 11.81 3.82
C PRO A 381 21.41 12.94 2.91
N ALA A 382 20.24 13.48 3.20
CA ALA A 382 19.63 14.56 2.43
C ALA A 382 18.73 15.40 3.33
N HIS A 383 18.45 16.65 2.91
CA HIS A 383 17.57 17.56 3.64
C HIS A 383 16.38 18.04 2.79
N ALA A 384 16.28 17.57 1.57
CA ALA A 384 15.21 17.89 0.65
C ALA A 384 14.80 16.62 -0.12
N CYS A 385 13.57 16.58 -0.60
CA CYS A 385 13.10 15.56 -1.55
C CYS A 385 12.24 16.23 -2.63
N ALA A 386 12.27 15.63 -3.79
CA ALA A 386 11.52 16.05 -4.97
C ALA A 386 10.57 14.94 -5.43
N VAL A 387 9.78 15.24 -6.46
CA VAL A 387 8.80 14.29 -7.01
C VAL A 387 9.46 12.95 -7.35
N ASN A 388 8.80 11.86 -6.91
CA ASN A 388 9.22 10.46 -7.08
C ASN A 388 10.43 10.02 -6.23
N ASP A 389 10.97 10.88 -5.37
CA ASP A 389 11.98 10.44 -4.42
C ASP A 389 11.35 9.59 -3.32
N ILE A 390 12.09 8.56 -2.89
CA ILE A 390 11.80 7.84 -1.64
C ILE A 390 12.70 8.43 -0.57
N ALA A 391 12.09 8.96 0.48
CA ALA A 391 12.78 9.66 1.57
C ALA A 391 12.53 9.00 2.92
N ASP A 392 13.58 8.91 3.73
CA ASP A 392 13.48 8.64 5.16
C ASP A 392 13.32 9.99 5.88
N CYS A 393 12.24 10.10 6.65
CA CYS A 393 11.83 11.35 7.26
C CYS A 393 11.56 11.19 8.75
N ARG A 394 11.81 12.24 9.52
CA ARG A 394 11.33 12.40 10.88
C ARG A 394 10.18 13.39 10.90
N ILE A 395 9.07 13.00 11.56
CA ILE A 395 7.82 13.77 11.57
C ILE A 395 7.39 13.97 13.01
N LEU A 396 7.12 15.23 13.40
CA LEU A 396 6.52 15.60 14.67
C LEU A 396 5.07 15.99 14.43
N LEU A 397 4.17 15.41 15.20
CA LEU A 397 2.74 15.67 15.13
C LEU A 397 2.30 16.66 16.21
N GLY A 398 1.29 17.46 15.92
CA GLY A 398 0.72 18.40 16.88
C GLY A 398 -0.05 17.74 18.04
N ARG A 399 -0.31 16.45 17.95
CA ARG A 399 -0.89 15.61 19.01
C ARG A 399 -0.58 14.14 18.77
N ALA A 400 -0.64 13.36 19.84
CA ALA A 400 -0.48 11.91 19.72
C ALA A 400 -1.61 11.29 18.87
N THR A 401 -1.21 10.38 17.99
CA THR A 401 -2.08 9.62 17.10
C THR A 401 -1.87 8.13 17.33
N SER A 402 -2.96 7.36 17.34
CA SER A 402 -2.91 5.91 17.51
C SER A 402 -2.56 5.24 16.17
N LEU A 403 -1.46 4.48 16.15
CA LEU A 403 -0.92 3.86 14.95
C LEU A 403 -0.10 2.60 15.29
N ASP A 404 0.17 1.79 14.30
CA ASP A 404 1.07 0.63 14.43
C ASP A 404 2.31 0.85 13.54
N LEU A 405 3.37 0.09 13.74
CA LEU A 405 4.48 0.06 12.79
C LEU A 405 4.07 -0.73 11.55
N PHE A 406 4.45 -0.26 10.38
CA PHE A 406 4.05 -0.89 9.13
C PHE A 406 4.49 -2.36 9.02
N ARG A 407 5.67 -2.69 9.53
CA ARG A 407 6.18 -4.06 9.55
C ARG A 407 5.30 -5.02 10.36
N ASP A 408 4.65 -4.50 11.42
CA ASP A 408 3.85 -5.30 12.35
C ASP A 408 2.39 -5.35 11.90
N LEU A 409 1.83 -4.19 11.50
CA LEU A 409 0.45 -4.09 11.03
C LEU A 409 0.30 -3.04 9.92
N PRO A 410 0.46 -3.41 8.64
CA PRO A 410 0.40 -2.47 7.52
C PRO A 410 -0.91 -1.68 7.41
N ALA A 411 -2.03 -2.26 7.83
CA ALA A 411 -3.34 -1.63 7.72
C ALA A 411 -3.47 -0.32 8.51
N THR A 412 -2.72 -0.18 9.63
CA THR A 412 -2.71 0.98 10.52
C THR A 412 -1.33 1.60 10.65
N GLY A 413 -0.33 1.06 9.94
CA GLY A 413 1.06 1.52 9.90
C GLY A 413 1.41 2.37 8.68
N ASN A 414 0.43 2.75 7.86
CA ASN A 414 0.61 3.61 6.70
C ASN A 414 -0.09 4.96 6.88
N PHE A 415 0.32 5.93 6.09
CA PHE A 415 -0.26 7.27 6.09
C PHE A 415 -0.12 7.96 4.74
N ILE A 416 -0.84 9.04 4.56
CA ILE A 416 -0.56 10.02 3.52
C ILE A 416 -0.27 11.38 4.17
N LEU A 417 0.59 12.18 3.53
CA LEU A 417 0.73 13.60 3.81
C LEU A 417 -0.15 14.41 2.88
N VAL A 418 -0.81 15.36 3.45
CA VAL A 418 -1.74 16.27 2.76
C VAL A 418 -1.28 17.69 2.98
N SER A 419 -1.25 18.50 1.94
CA SER A 419 -1.00 19.92 2.03
C SER A 419 -2.12 20.60 2.83
N ALA A 420 -1.77 21.39 3.83
CA ALA A 420 -2.74 22.15 4.62
C ALA A 420 -3.37 23.31 3.85
N ILE A 421 -2.80 23.70 2.70
CA ILE A 421 -3.25 24.85 1.90
C ILE A 421 -4.42 24.46 0.99
N ASP A 422 -4.25 23.38 0.21
CA ASP A 422 -5.18 22.98 -0.86
C ASP A 422 -5.79 21.58 -0.65
N GLY A 423 -5.36 20.85 0.37
CA GLY A 423 -5.83 19.51 0.64
C GLY A 423 -5.29 18.43 -0.31
N ALA A 424 -4.33 18.76 -1.16
CA ALA A 424 -3.73 17.81 -2.09
C ALA A 424 -2.85 16.78 -1.35
N THR A 425 -2.86 15.52 -1.80
CA THR A 425 -1.92 14.51 -1.31
C THR A 425 -0.54 14.80 -1.87
N VAL A 426 0.44 15.04 -0.99
CA VAL A 426 1.82 15.37 -1.37
C VAL A 426 2.78 14.20 -1.20
N ALA A 427 2.49 13.26 -0.31
CA ALA A 427 3.29 12.06 -0.13
C ALA A 427 2.44 10.89 0.38
N GLY A 428 2.91 9.67 0.15
CA GLY A 428 2.41 8.45 0.77
C GLY A 428 3.56 7.70 1.44
N GLY A 429 3.35 7.15 2.63
CA GLY A 429 4.44 6.56 3.38
C GLY A 429 4.01 5.52 4.41
N VAL A 430 5.03 4.92 5.01
CA VAL A 430 4.92 3.88 6.02
C VAL A 430 5.67 4.29 7.28
N ILE A 431 5.14 3.91 8.43
CA ILE A 431 5.71 4.22 9.73
C ILE A 431 6.73 3.13 10.08
N THR A 432 7.99 3.52 10.20
CA THR A 432 9.09 2.61 10.51
C THR A 432 9.42 2.58 12.00
N TRP A 433 9.19 3.71 12.68
CA TRP A 433 9.35 3.86 14.12
C TRP A 433 8.40 4.93 14.65
N ALA A 434 7.97 4.79 15.90
CA ALA A 434 7.03 5.71 16.52
C ALA A 434 7.25 5.77 18.03
N GLN A 435 7.15 6.96 18.60
CA GLN A 435 7.27 7.19 20.05
C GLN A 435 6.34 8.32 20.48
N SER A 436 5.84 8.24 21.72
CA SER A 436 5.23 9.38 22.39
C SER A 436 6.33 10.34 22.84
N GLY A 437 6.27 11.61 22.41
CA GLY A 437 7.13 12.65 22.89
C GLY A 437 6.75 13.14 24.28
N ALA A 438 5.46 12.98 24.64
CA ALA A 438 4.99 13.26 26.00
C ALA A 438 5.14 12.04 26.89
N PRO A 439 5.68 12.16 28.10
CA PRO A 439 5.71 11.06 29.07
C PRO A 439 4.27 10.66 29.44
N ALA A 440 4.04 9.38 29.69
CA ALA A 440 2.77 8.90 30.22
C ALA A 440 2.46 9.58 31.55
N VAL A 441 1.24 10.08 31.71
CA VAL A 441 0.80 10.70 32.97
C VAL A 441 0.89 9.66 34.08
N GLY A 442 1.85 9.80 34.99
CA GLY A 442 2.06 8.90 36.15
C GLY A 442 3.45 8.30 36.29
N GLU A 443 4.37 8.48 35.34
CA GLU A 443 5.75 8.03 35.45
C GLU A 443 6.68 9.13 36.00
N ASN A 444 7.76 8.75 36.71
CA ASN A 444 8.82 9.65 37.11
C ASN A 444 9.52 10.21 35.89
N VAL A 445 9.15 11.42 35.48
CA VAL A 445 9.65 12.10 34.29
C VAL A 445 10.84 12.97 34.66
N LEU A 446 11.95 12.78 33.96
CA LEU A 446 13.07 13.71 34.05
C LEU A 446 12.75 14.98 33.23
N VAL A 447 12.64 16.10 33.91
CA VAL A 447 12.46 17.38 33.24
C VAL A 447 13.83 17.99 32.94
N LEU A 448 14.12 18.17 31.65
CA LEU A 448 15.29 18.92 31.20
C LEU A 448 14.85 20.39 31.03
N ASP A 449 14.88 21.14 32.10
CA ASP A 449 14.61 22.58 32.06
C ASP A 449 15.87 23.40 31.72
N ARG A 450 15.67 24.65 31.35
CA ARG A 450 16.75 25.56 30.97
C ARG A 450 17.80 25.70 32.09
N ALA A 451 17.39 25.72 33.35
CA ALA A 451 18.29 25.90 34.48
C ALA A 451 19.18 24.66 34.75
N LEU A 452 18.63 23.45 34.52
CA LEU A 452 19.37 22.20 34.63
C LEU A 452 20.43 22.09 33.54
N LEU A 453 20.02 22.37 32.29
CA LEU A 453 20.90 22.28 31.13
C LEU A 453 22.01 23.34 31.15
N ALA A 454 21.73 24.56 31.60
CA ALA A 454 22.70 25.64 31.73
C ALA A 454 23.75 25.35 32.83
N ARG A 455 23.44 24.52 33.81
CA ARG A 455 24.41 24.12 34.86
C ARG A 455 25.32 22.97 34.43
N GLY A 456 24.98 22.27 33.33
CA GLY A 456 25.70 21.09 32.85
C GLY A 456 26.02 21.16 31.37
N LEU A 457 25.23 20.48 30.55
CA LEU A 457 25.47 20.27 29.14
C LEU A 457 25.62 21.53 28.29
N CYS A 458 25.04 22.65 28.72
CA CYS A 458 25.04 23.95 28.04
C CYS A 458 25.72 25.07 28.87
N ALA A 459 26.58 24.72 29.83
CA ALA A 459 27.24 25.68 30.71
C ALA A 459 28.23 26.62 29.99
N ASP A 460 28.66 26.26 28.80
CA ASP A 460 29.56 27.00 27.92
C ASP A 460 28.85 28.00 26.99
N LEU A 461 27.52 27.98 26.95
CA LEU A 461 26.74 28.81 26.03
C LEU A 461 26.26 30.12 26.70
N GLY A 462 26.25 31.22 25.91
CA GLY A 462 25.74 32.51 26.28
C GLY A 462 24.30 32.75 25.83
N ASP A 463 23.93 34.04 25.66
CA ASP A 463 22.58 34.43 25.26
C ASP A 463 22.51 34.93 23.79
N SER A 464 23.55 34.68 22.98
CA SER A 464 23.50 35.03 21.56
C SER A 464 22.47 34.15 20.81
N PRO A 465 21.95 34.59 19.65
CA PRO A 465 21.07 33.74 18.83
C PRO A 465 21.70 32.44 18.42
N ALA A 466 23.02 32.40 18.19
CA ALA A 466 23.77 31.18 17.87
C ALA A 466 23.85 30.24 19.08
N ASP A 467 24.11 30.78 20.28
CA ASP A 467 24.12 29.99 21.52
C ASP A 467 22.73 29.43 21.85
N THR A 468 21.69 30.21 21.60
CA THR A 468 20.30 29.76 21.80
C THR A 468 19.98 28.59 20.87
N ALA A 469 20.38 28.65 19.60
CA ALA A 469 20.17 27.54 18.64
C ALA A 469 20.95 26.28 19.05
N GLU A 470 22.20 26.45 19.50
CA GLU A 470 23.05 25.36 19.98
C GLU A 470 22.50 24.77 21.29
N PHE A 471 21.96 25.59 22.17
CA PHE A 471 21.29 25.16 23.40
C PHE A 471 20.11 24.22 23.08
N HIS A 472 19.23 24.61 22.16
CA HIS A 472 18.10 23.79 21.73
C HIS A 472 18.57 22.47 21.11
N ARG A 473 19.61 22.51 20.28
CA ARG A 473 20.17 21.32 19.65
C ARG A 473 20.68 20.32 20.69
N ARG A 474 21.50 20.78 21.66
CA ARG A 474 22.05 19.91 22.73
C ARG A 474 20.95 19.36 23.63
N ALA A 475 19.96 20.16 23.98
CA ALA A 475 18.83 19.71 24.79
C ALA A 475 18.04 18.59 24.11
N GLN A 476 17.80 18.73 22.81
CA GLN A 476 17.12 17.70 22.02
C GLN A 476 17.94 16.41 21.92
N GLU A 477 19.25 16.51 21.68
CA GLU A 477 20.13 15.33 21.62
C GLU A 477 20.18 14.60 22.96
N ALA A 478 20.30 15.34 24.08
CA ALA A 478 20.25 14.74 25.42
C ALA A 478 18.92 14.04 25.69
N ALA A 479 17.80 14.63 25.28
CA ALA A 479 16.49 14.02 25.42
C ALA A 479 16.37 12.72 24.57
N ILE A 480 16.91 12.72 23.36
CA ILE A 480 16.94 11.54 22.48
C ILE A 480 17.75 10.40 23.13
N LEU A 481 18.95 10.71 23.63
CA LEU A 481 19.81 9.72 24.28
C LEU A 481 19.16 9.12 25.54
N LEU A 482 18.56 9.96 26.37
CA LEU A 482 17.89 9.51 27.59
C LEU A 482 16.65 8.66 27.28
N ARG A 483 15.86 9.06 26.29
CA ARG A 483 14.69 8.30 25.84
C ARG A 483 15.11 6.96 25.22
N SER A 484 16.20 6.91 24.46
CA SER A 484 16.73 5.65 23.92
C SER A 484 17.20 4.69 25.00
N ALA A 485 17.55 5.21 26.18
CA ALA A 485 17.89 4.45 27.39
C ALA A 485 16.64 4.10 28.23
N GLY A 486 15.43 4.39 27.76
CA GLY A 486 14.18 4.07 28.47
C GLY A 486 13.81 5.09 29.57
N VAL A 487 14.46 6.25 29.62
CA VAL A 487 14.16 7.30 30.62
C VAL A 487 13.11 8.25 30.02
N PRO A 488 11.92 8.40 30.61
CA PRO A 488 10.93 9.38 30.18
C PRO A 488 11.45 10.81 30.41
N VAL A 489 11.49 11.63 29.37
CA VAL A 489 12.07 12.99 29.44
C VAL A 489 11.10 14.02 28.85
N LEU A 490 10.85 15.08 29.60
CA LEU A 490 10.23 16.32 29.16
C LEU A 490 11.32 17.39 28.96
N VAL A 491 11.26 18.16 27.89
CA VAL A 491 12.18 19.27 27.61
C VAL A 491 11.40 20.57 27.71
N GLU A 492 11.75 21.40 28.67
CA GLU A 492 11.17 22.73 28.91
C GLU A 492 12.27 23.78 28.76
N ILE A 493 12.42 24.33 27.52
CA ILE A 493 13.49 25.28 27.19
C ILE A 493 12.95 26.49 26.40
#